data_8185bd3e62c2ca338fa019f1aa946fce
#
_entry.id   8185bd3e62c2ca338fa019f1aa946fce
#
_cell.length_a   1.000
_cell.length_b   1.000
_cell.length_c   1.000
_cell.angle_alpha   90.00
_cell.angle_beta   90.00
_cell.angle_gamma   90.00
#
_symmetry.space_group_name_H-M   'P 1'
#
loop_
_entity.id
_entity.type
_entity.pdbx_description
1 polymer ?
#
loop_
_entity_poly.entity_id
_entity_poly.type
_entity_poly.pdbx_seq_one_letter_code
_entity_poly.pdbx_strand_id
1 'polypeptide(L)'
;MQTNELLSKIEENIAKVMIGKREVTRLMLASLAAGGHVLLEDVPGTGKTVLAKSLAKSMGCGFERVQFTPDLLPSDVTGLSFFNQAKGAFTFKEGPVFTNILLADEINRATPRTQSSLLECMAEGQVTVDGETRVLEPPFFVIATQNPVETIGCFPLPEAQLDRFLMKINMGGMSADEERELIDRFIHAEPLSQLGEVCTAEDIRQLQKACREVFMHDDLRNYIVSLVQATRKNRLSAGAGWQGVSPRGTLAFLRAAQGYALVEGRDYIVPEDIKTVAVPVLCHRLIGELEEAQKESLVNGLLNSVELPTEDWKKR
;
A
#
# COMPACT_ATOMS: atom_id res chain seq x y z
N MET A 1 -21.31 2.34 -12.38
CA MET A 1 -20.19 2.04 -13.30
C MET A 1 -19.71 0.64 -12.97
N GLN A 2 -19.38 -0.20 -13.96
CA GLN A 2 -18.85 -1.53 -13.63
C GLN A 2 -17.47 -1.36 -12.97
N THR A 3 -17.21 -2.09 -11.90
CA THR A 3 -15.99 -1.98 -11.06
C THR A 3 -14.70 -2.08 -11.88
N ASN A 4 -14.73 -2.88 -12.95
CA ASN A 4 -13.60 -3.14 -13.85
C ASN A 4 -13.24 -1.91 -14.71
N GLU A 5 -14.25 -1.13 -15.16
CA GLU A 5 -14.01 0.09 -15.92
C GLU A 5 -13.42 1.21 -15.06
N LEU A 6 -13.74 1.20 -13.77
CA LEU A 6 -13.26 2.23 -12.83
C LEU A 6 -11.73 2.15 -12.66
N LEU A 7 -11.20 0.97 -12.35
CA LEU A 7 -9.77 0.77 -12.13
C LEU A 7 -8.95 1.05 -13.40
N SER A 8 -9.43 0.60 -14.57
CA SER A 8 -8.79 0.93 -15.85
C SER A 8 -8.74 2.43 -16.12
N LYS A 9 -9.84 3.17 -15.85
CA LYS A 9 -9.87 4.63 -16.01
C LYS A 9 -8.88 5.34 -15.10
N ILE A 10 -8.75 4.89 -13.83
CA ILE A 10 -7.78 5.45 -12.91
C ILE A 10 -6.35 5.14 -13.39
N GLU A 11 -6.07 3.88 -13.78
CA GLU A 11 -4.77 3.46 -14.33
C GLU A 11 -4.38 4.30 -15.55
N GLU A 12 -5.27 4.42 -16.53
CA GLU A 12 -5.06 5.22 -17.75
C GLU A 12 -4.84 6.70 -17.44
N ASN A 13 -5.58 7.24 -16.47
CA ASN A 13 -5.41 8.64 -16.06
C ASN A 13 -4.04 8.87 -15.43
N ILE A 14 -3.61 7.98 -14.51
CA ILE A 14 -2.26 8.03 -13.90
C ILE A 14 -1.17 7.85 -14.95
N ALA A 15 -1.36 6.98 -15.95
CA ALA A 15 -0.39 6.73 -17.02
C ALA A 15 -0.12 7.98 -17.90
N LYS A 16 -1.00 8.98 -17.90
CA LYS A 16 -0.73 10.27 -18.56
C LYS A 16 0.42 11.03 -17.91
N VAL A 17 0.70 10.77 -16.63
CA VAL A 17 1.75 11.44 -15.84
C VAL A 17 2.90 10.50 -15.53
N MET A 18 2.59 9.27 -15.12
CA MET A 18 3.58 8.27 -14.70
C MET A 18 4.02 7.42 -15.87
N ILE A 19 5.33 7.39 -16.12
CA ILE A 19 5.95 6.60 -17.19
C ILE A 19 6.63 5.37 -16.59
N GLY A 20 6.48 4.21 -17.23
CA GLY A 20 7.16 2.97 -16.82
C GLY A 20 6.74 2.38 -15.46
N LYS A 21 5.68 2.91 -14.83
CA LYS A 21 5.24 2.51 -13.48
C LYS A 21 3.88 1.82 -13.47
N ARG A 22 3.54 1.15 -14.58
CA ARG A 22 2.25 0.50 -14.73
C ARG A 22 1.99 -0.55 -13.66
N GLU A 23 2.95 -1.45 -13.42
CA GLU A 23 2.81 -2.53 -12.44
C GLU A 23 2.70 -1.98 -11.00
N VAL A 24 3.52 -0.99 -10.66
CA VAL A 24 3.44 -0.28 -9.37
C VAL A 24 2.05 0.33 -9.18
N THR A 25 1.52 1.00 -10.21
CA THR A 25 0.18 1.60 -10.18
C THR A 25 -0.88 0.51 -9.95
N ARG A 26 -0.79 -0.63 -10.62
CA ARG A 26 -1.72 -1.76 -10.48
C ARG A 26 -1.69 -2.37 -9.08
N LEU A 27 -0.51 -2.57 -8.49
CA LEU A 27 -0.36 -3.04 -7.11
C LEU A 27 -0.92 -2.02 -6.11
N MET A 28 -0.72 -0.72 -6.33
CA MET A 28 -1.33 0.33 -5.50
C MET A 28 -2.85 0.32 -5.61
N LEU A 29 -3.41 0.20 -6.81
CA LEU A 29 -4.85 0.11 -7.04
C LEU A 29 -5.44 -1.16 -6.42
N ALA A 30 -4.74 -2.29 -6.50
CA ALA A 30 -5.13 -3.52 -5.81
C ALA A 30 -5.16 -3.34 -4.29
N SER A 31 -4.16 -2.63 -3.73
CA SER A 31 -4.12 -2.33 -2.29
C SER A 31 -5.24 -1.39 -1.87
N LEU A 32 -5.53 -0.36 -2.66
CA LEU A 32 -6.64 0.57 -2.44
C LEU A 32 -8.00 -0.16 -2.47
N ALA A 33 -8.22 -1.02 -3.48
CA ALA A 33 -9.43 -1.84 -3.61
C ALA A 33 -9.60 -2.82 -2.45
N ALA A 34 -8.50 -3.38 -1.95
CA ALA A 34 -8.49 -4.25 -0.77
C ALA A 34 -8.72 -3.51 0.56
N GLY A 35 -8.70 -2.17 0.55
CA GLY A 35 -8.78 -1.35 1.76
C GLY A 35 -7.52 -1.43 2.62
N GLY A 36 -6.36 -1.74 2.01
CA GLY A 36 -5.06 -1.78 2.68
C GLY A 36 -4.23 -0.54 2.40
N HIS A 37 -3.04 -0.46 3.00
CA HIS A 37 -2.07 0.62 2.84
C HIS A 37 -0.79 0.09 2.21
N VAL A 38 0.03 0.97 1.62
CA VAL A 38 1.27 0.55 0.94
C VAL A 38 2.50 1.22 1.53
N LEU A 39 3.60 0.47 1.54
CA LEU A 39 4.93 0.99 1.79
C LEU A 39 5.72 0.98 0.48
N LEU A 40 6.10 2.17 0.00
CA LEU A 40 6.97 2.32 -1.16
C LEU A 40 8.43 2.39 -0.71
N GLU A 41 9.23 1.45 -1.17
CA GLU A 41 10.66 1.43 -0.89
C GLU A 41 11.43 1.78 -2.14
N ASP A 42 12.18 2.86 -2.09
CA ASP A 42 13.05 3.27 -3.20
C ASP A 42 13.90 4.50 -2.85
N VAL A 43 14.86 4.78 -3.71
CA VAL A 43 15.68 6.00 -3.65
C VAL A 43 14.86 7.27 -3.87
N PRO A 44 15.32 8.45 -3.42
CA PRO A 44 14.68 9.73 -3.72
C PRO A 44 14.59 10.00 -5.23
N GLY A 45 13.56 10.74 -5.64
CA GLY A 45 13.43 11.21 -7.03
C GLY A 45 12.70 10.27 -7.98
N THR A 46 12.22 9.11 -7.56
CA THR A 46 11.54 8.11 -8.42
C THR A 46 10.06 8.43 -8.73
N GLY A 47 9.55 9.59 -8.32
CA GLY A 47 8.20 10.02 -8.66
C GLY A 47 7.10 9.61 -7.65
N LYS A 48 7.45 9.15 -6.43
CA LYS A 48 6.49 8.73 -5.39
C LYS A 48 5.42 9.78 -5.09
N THR A 49 5.82 11.04 -4.92
CA THR A 49 4.89 12.16 -4.68
C THR A 49 3.98 12.43 -5.88
N VAL A 50 4.51 12.32 -7.09
CA VAL A 50 3.75 12.51 -8.33
C VAL A 50 2.71 11.41 -8.47
N LEU A 51 3.08 10.16 -8.20
CA LEU A 51 2.17 9.01 -8.22
C LEU A 51 1.02 9.16 -7.21
N ALA A 52 1.32 9.52 -5.96
CA ALA A 52 0.32 9.73 -4.92
C ALA A 52 -0.65 10.88 -5.26
N LYS A 53 -0.13 12.01 -5.79
CA LYS A 53 -0.96 13.14 -6.24
C LYS A 53 -1.81 12.77 -7.45
N SER A 54 -1.27 11.99 -8.40
CA SER A 54 -2.01 11.53 -9.58
C SER A 54 -3.17 10.63 -9.19
N LEU A 55 -2.95 9.73 -8.21
CA LEU A 55 -3.98 8.87 -7.65
C LEU A 55 -5.09 9.71 -7.00
N ALA A 56 -4.75 10.61 -6.09
CA ALA A 56 -5.73 11.46 -5.39
C ALA A 56 -6.55 12.32 -6.37
N LYS A 57 -5.90 12.97 -7.33
CA LYS A 57 -6.57 13.76 -8.37
C LYS A 57 -7.52 12.92 -9.23
N SER A 58 -7.09 11.70 -9.62
CA SER A 58 -7.93 10.80 -10.42
C SER A 58 -9.21 10.41 -9.69
N MET A 59 -9.20 10.39 -8.36
CA MET A 59 -10.33 9.97 -7.53
C MET A 59 -11.16 11.11 -6.94
N GLY A 60 -10.83 12.37 -7.23
CA GLY A 60 -11.49 13.52 -6.60
C GLY A 60 -11.39 13.51 -5.07
N CYS A 61 -10.31 12.96 -4.53
CA CYS A 61 -10.08 12.75 -3.11
C CYS A 61 -9.13 13.78 -2.52
N GLY A 62 -9.32 14.09 -1.23
CA GLY A 62 -8.38 14.89 -0.46
C GLY A 62 -6.99 14.26 -0.42
N PHE A 63 -5.96 15.10 -0.52
CA PHE A 63 -4.55 14.68 -0.49
C PHE A 63 -3.76 15.54 0.48
N GLU A 64 -3.04 14.87 1.38
CA GLU A 64 -2.07 15.52 2.27
C GLU A 64 -0.72 14.81 2.17
N ARG A 65 0.36 15.56 2.36
CA ARG A 65 1.73 15.05 2.45
C ARG A 65 2.36 15.49 3.75
N VAL A 66 2.90 14.54 4.47
CA VAL A 66 3.71 14.76 5.67
C VAL A 66 5.11 14.24 5.43
N GLN A 67 6.10 15.14 5.53
CA GLN A 67 7.51 14.76 5.56
C GLN A 67 7.86 14.35 6.99
N PHE A 68 8.25 13.11 7.19
CA PHE A 68 8.66 12.61 8.49
C PHE A 68 10.09 13.05 8.79
N THR A 69 10.28 13.68 9.95
CA THR A 69 11.56 14.20 10.45
C THR A 69 11.74 13.80 11.93
N PRO A 70 12.95 13.80 12.46
CA PRO A 70 13.19 13.41 13.87
C PRO A 70 12.46 14.26 14.91
N ASP A 71 12.14 15.50 14.58
CA ASP A 71 11.42 16.47 15.41
C ASP A 71 9.90 16.46 15.25
N LEU A 72 9.36 15.70 14.26
CA LEU A 72 7.92 15.59 14.04
C LEU A 72 7.25 14.91 15.25
N LEU A 73 6.23 15.56 15.80
CA LEU A 73 5.45 15.05 16.92
C LEU A 73 4.23 14.23 16.45
N PRO A 74 3.71 13.30 17.27
CA PRO A 74 2.45 12.61 16.98
C PRO A 74 1.28 13.57 16.70
N SER A 75 1.19 14.68 17.45
CA SER A 75 0.16 15.70 17.27
C SER A 75 0.23 16.44 15.95
N ASP A 76 1.42 16.51 15.31
CA ASP A 76 1.57 17.12 13.99
C ASP A 76 0.94 16.24 12.90
N VAL A 77 0.80 14.94 13.17
CA VAL A 77 0.18 13.96 12.28
C VAL A 77 -1.32 13.82 12.56
N THR A 78 -1.69 13.66 13.84
CA THR A 78 -3.06 13.35 14.26
C THR A 78 -3.92 14.57 14.57
N GLY A 79 -3.30 15.73 14.77
CA GLY A 79 -3.98 16.93 15.25
C GLY A 79 -3.88 17.10 16.76
N LEU A 80 -4.31 18.24 17.22
CA LEU A 80 -4.24 18.64 18.63
C LEU A 80 -5.40 19.53 19.03
N SER A 81 -5.77 19.50 20.30
CA SER A 81 -6.68 20.47 20.89
C SER A 81 -5.90 21.67 21.44
N PHE A 82 -6.38 22.86 21.14
CA PHE A 82 -5.81 24.10 21.66
C PHE A 82 -6.91 24.98 22.26
N PHE A 83 -6.55 25.80 23.24
CA PHE A 83 -7.50 26.72 23.82
C PHE A 83 -7.72 27.92 22.88
N ASN A 84 -8.94 28.03 22.36
CA ASN A 84 -9.35 29.15 21.51
C ASN A 84 -9.85 30.30 22.38
N GLN A 85 -9.07 31.35 22.53
CA GLN A 85 -9.42 32.50 23.35
C GLN A 85 -10.69 33.23 22.88
N ALA A 86 -10.92 33.27 21.55
CA ALA A 86 -12.12 33.92 20.99
C ALA A 86 -13.42 33.13 21.32
N LYS A 87 -13.34 31.81 21.44
CA LYS A 87 -14.45 30.92 21.78
C LYS A 87 -14.53 30.62 23.29
N GLY A 88 -13.49 30.93 24.07
CA GLY A 88 -13.36 30.56 25.46
C GLY A 88 -13.38 29.04 25.72
N ALA A 89 -13.03 28.23 24.74
CA ALA A 89 -13.14 26.76 24.78
C ALA A 89 -11.98 26.08 24.06
N PHE A 90 -11.72 24.80 24.40
CA PHE A 90 -10.82 23.98 23.65
C PHE A 90 -11.44 23.67 22.27
N THR A 91 -10.61 23.76 21.23
CA THR A 91 -10.99 23.48 19.85
C THR A 91 -9.97 22.50 19.28
N PHE A 92 -10.45 21.40 18.71
CA PHE A 92 -9.58 20.46 18.01
C PHE A 92 -9.21 21.02 16.64
N LYS A 93 -7.92 20.96 16.31
CA LYS A 93 -7.40 21.21 14.97
C LYS A 93 -6.99 19.87 14.37
N GLU A 94 -7.66 19.49 13.30
CA GLU A 94 -7.34 18.27 12.55
C GLU A 94 -5.91 18.29 12.03
N GLY A 95 -5.26 17.14 12.13
CA GLY A 95 -3.96 16.89 11.52
C GLY A 95 -4.09 16.33 10.11
N PRO A 96 -2.96 16.15 9.40
CA PRO A 96 -2.94 15.65 8.02
C PRO A 96 -3.57 14.27 7.80
N VAL A 97 -3.75 13.46 8.85
CA VAL A 97 -4.42 12.15 8.73
C VAL A 97 -5.91 12.27 8.38
N PHE A 98 -6.53 13.46 8.61
CA PHE A 98 -7.92 13.71 8.23
C PHE A 98 -8.02 14.04 6.73
N THR A 99 -7.54 13.13 5.90
CA THR A 99 -7.58 13.17 4.44
C THR A 99 -7.87 11.78 3.89
N ASN A 100 -8.21 11.69 2.60
CA ASN A 100 -8.44 10.39 1.97
C ASN A 100 -7.13 9.69 1.56
N ILE A 101 -6.19 10.46 0.99
CA ILE A 101 -4.89 9.96 0.53
C ILE A 101 -3.79 10.69 1.29
N LEU A 102 -3.09 9.97 2.14
CA LEU A 102 -1.96 10.50 2.90
C LEU A 102 -0.65 9.94 2.36
N LEU A 103 0.24 10.82 1.93
CA LEU A 103 1.63 10.48 1.66
C LEU A 103 2.47 10.74 2.91
N ALA A 104 2.87 9.68 3.59
CA ALA A 104 3.81 9.72 4.72
C ALA A 104 5.23 9.51 4.20
N ASP A 105 5.91 10.62 3.90
CA ASP A 105 7.20 10.59 3.20
C ASP A 105 8.35 10.41 4.19
N GLU A 106 9.24 9.43 3.93
CA GLU A 106 10.39 9.04 4.76
C GLU A 106 10.00 8.68 6.21
N ILE A 107 9.00 7.78 6.36
CA ILE A 107 8.45 7.40 7.68
C ILE A 107 9.52 6.93 8.68
N ASN A 108 10.60 6.32 8.18
CA ASN A 108 11.72 5.83 9.00
C ASN A 108 12.60 6.95 9.58
N ARG A 109 12.40 8.23 9.23
CA ARG A 109 13.13 9.36 9.83
C ARG A 109 12.51 9.89 11.12
N ALA A 110 11.23 9.68 11.34
CA ALA A 110 10.58 10.09 12.59
C ALA A 110 10.78 9.07 13.72
N THR A 111 10.62 9.54 14.94
CA THR A 111 10.72 8.70 16.14
C THR A 111 9.69 7.56 16.13
N PRO A 112 9.94 6.42 16.80
CA PRO A 112 8.99 5.31 16.89
C PRO A 112 7.63 5.71 17.45
N ARG A 113 7.56 6.75 18.30
CA ARG A 113 6.31 7.28 18.85
C ARG A 113 5.45 7.91 17.76
N THR A 114 6.05 8.71 16.90
CA THR A 114 5.36 9.36 15.77
C THR A 114 4.96 8.34 14.70
N GLN A 115 5.84 7.38 14.40
CA GLN A 115 5.49 6.26 13.52
C GLN A 115 4.27 5.49 14.05
N SER A 116 4.26 5.16 15.35
CA SER A 116 3.17 4.40 15.98
C SER A 116 1.83 5.12 15.89
N SER A 117 1.79 6.45 16.00
CA SER A 117 0.54 7.21 15.89
C SER A 117 -0.09 7.09 14.49
N LEU A 118 0.71 7.18 13.42
CA LEU A 118 0.22 6.94 12.06
C LEU A 118 -0.26 5.51 11.87
N LEU A 119 0.52 4.54 12.33
CA LEU A 119 0.21 3.12 12.18
C LEU A 119 -1.05 2.72 12.96
N GLU A 120 -1.35 3.40 14.07
CA GLU A 120 -2.62 3.24 14.79
C GLU A 120 -3.79 3.76 13.94
N CYS A 121 -3.68 4.96 13.37
CA CYS A 121 -4.68 5.52 12.46
C CYS A 121 -4.96 4.58 11.28
N MET A 122 -3.91 3.96 10.70
CA MET A 122 -4.04 2.99 9.60
C MET A 122 -4.80 1.72 10.02
N ALA A 123 -4.55 1.23 11.23
CA ALA A 123 -5.16 -0.02 11.71
C ALA A 123 -6.62 0.16 12.13
N GLU A 124 -6.93 1.28 12.79
CA GLU A 124 -8.22 1.51 13.45
C GLU A 124 -9.17 2.40 12.63
N GLY A 125 -8.66 3.12 11.62
CA GLY A 125 -9.45 4.09 10.85
C GLY A 125 -9.98 5.25 11.68
N GLN A 126 -9.31 5.56 12.80
CA GLN A 126 -9.71 6.59 13.74
C GLN A 126 -8.51 7.19 14.48
N VAL A 127 -8.74 8.33 15.11
CA VAL A 127 -7.79 9.05 15.97
C VAL A 127 -8.41 9.30 17.32
N THR A 128 -7.70 9.03 18.40
CA THR A 128 -8.15 9.38 19.77
C THR A 128 -7.23 10.47 20.33
N VAL A 129 -7.80 11.65 20.58
CA VAL A 129 -7.11 12.80 21.17
C VAL A 129 -7.96 13.35 22.33
N ASP A 130 -7.32 13.56 23.48
CA ASP A 130 -7.96 14.07 24.70
C ASP A 130 -9.19 13.26 25.15
N GLY A 131 -9.17 11.95 24.93
CA GLY A 131 -10.28 11.04 25.28
C GLY A 131 -11.44 11.03 24.27
N GLU A 132 -11.37 11.84 23.21
CA GLU A 132 -12.36 11.85 22.13
C GLU A 132 -11.86 11.07 20.92
N THR A 133 -12.66 10.12 20.45
CA THR A 133 -12.38 9.33 19.24
C THR A 133 -13.04 9.96 18.03
N ARG A 134 -12.25 10.22 17.00
CA ARG A 134 -12.68 10.80 15.72
C ARG A 134 -12.39 9.80 14.60
N VAL A 135 -13.43 9.42 13.88
CA VAL A 135 -13.35 8.47 12.75
C VAL A 135 -12.77 9.18 11.53
N LEU A 136 -11.85 8.52 10.82
CA LEU A 136 -11.33 9.00 9.55
C LEU A 136 -12.32 8.65 8.43
N GLU A 137 -12.58 9.60 7.53
CA GLU A 137 -13.52 9.38 6.44
C GLU A 137 -12.96 8.43 5.37
N PRO A 138 -13.66 7.31 5.06
CA PRO A 138 -13.25 6.43 4.00
C PRO A 138 -13.52 7.03 2.59
N PRO A 139 -12.69 6.69 1.59
CA PRO A 139 -11.52 5.84 1.71
C PRO A 139 -10.38 6.57 2.44
N PHE A 140 -9.71 5.88 3.36
CA PHE A 140 -8.47 6.35 3.95
C PHE A 140 -7.33 5.45 3.47
N PHE A 141 -6.41 6.00 2.70
CA PHE A 141 -5.31 5.27 2.08
C PHE A 141 -3.98 5.93 2.35
N VAL A 142 -3.10 5.25 3.06
CA VAL A 142 -1.75 5.72 3.37
C VAL A 142 -0.76 5.12 2.39
N ILE A 143 0.03 5.98 1.78
CA ILE A 143 1.21 5.67 0.98
C ILE A 143 2.40 6.13 1.82
N ALA A 144 3.04 5.21 2.54
CA ALA A 144 4.26 5.52 3.26
C ALA A 144 5.47 5.30 2.35
N THR A 145 6.54 6.09 2.53
CA THR A 145 7.79 5.88 1.82
C THR A 145 8.92 5.60 2.81
N GLN A 146 9.88 4.78 2.37
CA GLN A 146 11.09 4.49 3.09
C GLN A 146 12.27 4.53 2.13
N ASN A 147 13.39 5.14 2.57
CA ASN A 147 14.64 5.11 1.83
C ASN A 147 15.55 4.04 2.46
N PRO A 148 15.84 2.93 1.77
CA PRO A 148 16.65 1.85 2.33
C PRO A 148 18.14 2.21 2.44
N VAL A 149 18.61 3.21 1.69
CA VAL A 149 20.04 3.59 1.64
C VAL A 149 20.42 4.51 2.80
N GLU A 150 19.49 5.30 3.31
CA GLU A 150 19.75 6.20 4.44
C GLU A 150 19.61 5.47 5.78
N THR A 151 20.75 5.13 6.39
CA THR A 151 20.81 4.47 7.71
C THR A 151 21.12 5.43 8.86
N ILE A 152 21.76 6.56 8.58
CA ILE A 152 22.18 7.53 9.61
C ILE A 152 20.98 8.40 10.01
N GLY A 153 20.64 8.38 11.32
CA GLY A 153 19.51 9.16 11.85
C GLY A 153 18.13 8.59 11.51
N CYS A 154 18.05 7.35 11.07
CA CYS A 154 16.81 6.65 10.80
C CYS A 154 16.41 5.72 11.97
N PHE A 155 15.10 5.59 12.16
CA PHE A 155 14.49 4.64 13.08
C PHE A 155 13.75 3.59 12.23
N PRO A 156 14.34 2.40 12.03
CA PRO A 156 13.69 1.38 11.22
C PRO A 156 12.33 0.99 11.82
N LEU A 157 11.36 0.73 10.97
CA LEU A 157 10.07 0.23 11.39
C LEU A 157 10.23 -1.19 11.96
N PRO A 158 9.77 -1.45 13.19
CA PRO A 158 9.71 -2.80 13.71
C PRO A 158 8.86 -3.71 12.81
N GLU A 159 9.24 -4.98 12.71
CA GLU A 159 8.57 -5.96 11.84
C GLU A 159 7.06 -6.09 12.11
N ALA A 160 6.64 -6.01 13.39
CA ALA A 160 5.22 -6.00 13.76
C ALA A 160 4.47 -4.76 13.23
N GLN A 161 5.18 -3.68 12.92
CA GLN A 161 4.63 -2.47 12.33
C GLN A 161 4.58 -2.57 10.80
N LEU A 162 5.57 -3.20 10.18
CA LEU A 162 5.57 -3.50 8.74
C LEU A 162 4.37 -4.37 8.33
N ASP A 163 3.92 -5.29 9.19
CA ASP A 163 2.74 -6.14 8.95
C ASP A 163 1.41 -5.36 8.81
N ARG A 164 1.39 -4.06 9.15
CA ARG A 164 0.22 -3.18 8.95
C ARG A 164 0.06 -2.71 7.52
N PHE A 165 1.14 -2.69 6.73
CA PHE A 165 1.06 -2.42 5.29
C PHE A 165 0.60 -3.67 4.54
N LEU A 166 -0.36 -3.50 3.63
CA LEU A 166 -0.84 -4.62 2.81
C LEU A 166 0.26 -5.11 1.87
N MET A 167 0.91 -4.17 1.19
CA MET A 167 2.00 -4.45 0.27
C MET A 167 3.19 -3.53 0.55
N LYS A 168 4.40 -4.08 0.37
CA LYS A 168 5.65 -3.36 0.22
C LYS A 168 6.03 -3.41 -1.26
N ILE A 169 6.16 -2.25 -1.89
CA ILE A 169 6.32 -2.12 -3.34
C ILE A 169 7.60 -1.35 -3.63
N ASN A 170 8.44 -1.87 -4.52
CA ASN A 170 9.60 -1.16 -5.03
C ASN A 170 9.20 -0.40 -6.30
N MET A 171 9.55 0.89 -6.37
CA MET A 171 9.26 1.72 -7.55
C MET A 171 10.10 1.32 -8.77
N GLY A 172 11.30 0.78 -8.53
CA GLY A 172 12.25 0.42 -9.58
C GLY A 172 12.82 1.61 -10.35
N GLY A 173 13.88 1.38 -11.10
CA GLY A 173 14.48 2.37 -11.98
C GLY A 173 13.62 2.70 -13.20
N MET A 174 14.17 3.52 -14.09
CA MET A 174 13.65 3.82 -15.42
C MET A 174 14.64 3.33 -16.46
N SER A 175 14.13 2.83 -17.58
CA SER A 175 14.96 2.53 -18.76
C SER A 175 15.28 3.83 -19.52
N ALA A 176 16.29 3.79 -20.39
CA ALA A 176 16.67 4.95 -21.20
C ALA A 176 15.52 5.45 -22.11
N ASP A 177 14.64 4.55 -22.56
CA ASP A 177 13.49 4.92 -23.39
C ASP A 177 12.41 5.60 -22.56
N GLU A 178 12.16 5.13 -21.33
CA GLU A 178 11.26 5.77 -20.38
C GLU A 178 11.75 7.15 -19.94
N GLU A 179 13.07 7.32 -19.76
CA GLU A 179 13.66 8.65 -19.48
C GLU A 179 13.49 9.62 -20.65
N ARG A 180 13.65 9.15 -21.91
CA ARG A 180 13.38 9.99 -23.09
C ARG A 180 11.91 10.40 -23.14
N GLU A 181 11.00 9.46 -22.95
CA GLU A 181 9.57 9.76 -22.89
C GLU A 181 9.24 10.77 -21.77
N LEU A 182 9.91 10.67 -20.63
CA LEU A 182 9.77 11.60 -19.52
C LEU A 182 10.15 13.02 -19.96
N ILE A 183 11.31 13.19 -20.60
CA ILE A 183 11.78 14.48 -21.11
C ILE A 183 10.76 15.03 -22.12
N ASP A 184 10.36 14.24 -23.11
CA ASP A 184 9.43 14.67 -24.16
C ASP A 184 8.07 15.11 -23.57
N ARG A 185 7.60 14.41 -22.54
CA ARG A 185 6.31 14.70 -21.88
C ARG A 185 6.37 15.98 -21.03
N PHE A 186 7.50 16.24 -20.37
CA PHE A 186 7.63 17.36 -19.43
C PHE A 186 8.25 18.63 -20.07
N ILE A 187 8.80 18.57 -21.29
CA ILE A 187 9.43 19.72 -21.94
C ILE A 187 8.45 20.86 -22.24
N HIS A 188 7.17 20.55 -22.44
CA HIS A 188 6.17 21.52 -22.86
C HIS A 188 5.00 21.69 -21.87
N ALA A 189 4.86 20.84 -20.88
CA ALA A 189 3.72 20.85 -19.96
C ALA A 189 4.05 20.22 -18.60
N GLU A 190 3.26 20.56 -17.59
CA GLU A 190 3.17 19.79 -16.35
C GLU A 190 1.97 18.83 -16.42
N PRO A 191 2.16 17.55 -16.77
CA PRO A 191 1.07 16.61 -17.00
C PRO A 191 0.14 16.45 -15.78
N LEU A 192 0.70 16.58 -14.57
CA LEU A 192 -0.09 16.50 -13.34
C LEU A 192 -1.17 17.60 -13.26
N SER A 193 -0.91 18.80 -13.80
CA SER A 193 -1.89 19.90 -13.79
C SER A 193 -3.10 19.62 -14.68
N GLN A 194 -2.93 18.78 -15.69
CA GLN A 194 -3.95 18.43 -16.68
C GLN A 194 -4.82 17.23 -16.28
N LEU A 195 -4.47 16.54 -15.19
CA LEU A 195 -5.31 15.43 -14.71
C LEU A 195 -6.64 15.95 -14.18
N GLY A 196 -7.74 15.35 -14.66
CA GLY A 196 -9.08 15.50 -14.12
C GLY A 196 -9.48 14.31 -13.24
N GLU A 197 -10.57 14.48 -12.51
CA GLU A 197 -11.22 13.42 -11.77
C GLU A 197 -11.90 12.43 -12.73
N VAL A 198 -11.74 11.14 -12.48
CA VAL A 198 -12.37 10.06 -13.25
C VAL A 198 -13.36 9.24 -12.41
N CYS A 199 -13.34 9.44 -11.08
CA CYS A 199 -14.26 8.84 -10.12
C CYS A 199 -14.33 9.67 -8.83
N THR A 200 -15.18 9.24 -7.91
CA THR A 200 -15.43 9.88 -6.61
C THR A 200 -15.00 8.97 -5.45
N ALA A 201 -14.90 9.52 -4.23
CA ALA A 201 -14.67 8.75 -3.01
C ALA A 201 -15.74 7.67 -2.80
N GLU A 202 -17.01 7.91 -3.20
CA GLU A 202 -18.07 6.91 -3.10
C GLU A 202 -17.84 5.73 -4.06
N ASP A 203 -17.38 5.99 -5.28
CA ASP A 203 -17.02 4.91 -6.22
C ASP A 203 -15.91 4.00 -5.63
N ILE A 204 -14.94 4.58 -4.94
CA ILE A 204 -13.88 3.80 -4.25
C ILE A 204 -14.46 2.99 -3.08
N ARG A 205 -15.38 3.54 -2.29
CA ARG A 205 -16.06 2.76 -1.23
C ARG A 205 -16.83 1.56 -1.80
N GLN A 206 -17.51 1.75 -2.92
CA GLN A 206 -18.20 0.65 -3.62
C GLN A 206 -17.23 -0.38 -4.18
N LEU A 207 -16.09 0.06 -4.73
CA LEU A 207 -15.01 -0.82 -5.17
C LEU A 207 -14.47 -1.68 -4.01
N GLN A 208 -14.25 -1.10 -2.84
CA GLN A 208 -13.78 -1.82 -1.65
C GLN A 208 -14.79 -2.86 -1.15
N LYS A 209 -16.09 -2.59 -1.29
CA LYS A 209 -17.14 -3.59 -1.00
C LYS A 209 -17.10 -4.71 -2.03
N ALA A 210 -17.04 -4.39 -3.31
CA ALA A 210 -16.98 -5.38 -4.39
C ALA A 210 -15.71 -6.27 -4.27
N CYS A 211 -14.60 -5.72 -3.82
CA CYS A 211 -13.36 -6.48 -3.60
C CYS A 211 -13.55 -7.63 -2.60
N ARG A 212 -14.37 -7.45 -1.58
CA ARG A 212 -14.67 -8.49 -0.57
C ARG A 212 -15.53 -9.62 -1.12
N GLU A 213 -16.27 -9.36 -2.21
CA GLU A 213 -17.16 -10.32 -2.87
C GLU A 213 -16.44 -11.09 -4.01
N VAL A 214 -15.19 -10.76 -4.32
CA VAL A 214 -14.40 -11.48 -5.33
C VAL A 214 -14.27 -12.94 -4.93
N PHE A 215 -14.73 -13.81 -5.83
CA PHE A 215 -14.80 -15.24 -5.59
C PHE A 215 -13.41 -15.89 -5.53
N MET A 216 -13.23 -16.84 -4.62
CA MET A 216 -12.04 -17.68 -4.54
C MET A 216 -12.44 -19.15 -4.48
N HIS A 217 -11.94 -19.94 -5.42
CA HIS A 217 -12.11 -21.38 -5.42
C HIS A 217 -11.38 -22.01 -4.22
N ASP A 218 -11.90 -23.15 -3.69
CA ASP A 218 -11.33 -23.82 -2.53
C ASP A 218 -9.87 -24.26 -2.73
N ASP A 219 -9.51 -24.71 -3.93
CA ASP A 219 -8.13 -25.10 -4.24
C ASP A 219 -7.15 -23.93 -4.20
N LEU A 220 -7.58 -22.72 -4.62
CA LEU A 220 -6.77 -21.51 -4.47
C LEU A 220 -6.63 -21.08 -3.01
N ARG A 221 -7.67 -21.32 -2.20
CA ARG A 221 -7.60 -21.14 -0.75
C ARG A 221 -6.55 -22.06 -0.14
N ASN A 222 -6.58 -23.34 -0.53
CA ASN A 222 -5.59 -24.34 -0.10
C ASN A 222 -4.19 -23.98 -0.60
N TYR A 223 -4.06 -23.44 -1.81
CA TYR A 223 -2.79 -22.98 -2.38
C TYR A 223 -2.18 -21.84 -1.56
N ILE A 224 -2.95 -20.80 -1.21
CA ILE A 224 -2.51 -19.70 -0.32
C ILE A 224 -2.05 -20.26 1.04
N VAL A 225 -2.84 -21.16 1.64
CA VAL A 225 -2.49 -21.79 2.93
C VAL A 225 -1.19 -22.58 2.81
N SER A 226 -1.02 -23.34 1.74
CA SER A 226 0.20 -24.13 1.49
C SER A 226 1.43 -23.26 1.34
N LEU A 227 1.35 -22.15 0.58
CA LEU A 227 2.42 -21.17 0.44
C LEU A 227 2.82 -20.57 1.80
N VAL A 228 1.83 -20.10 2.57
CA VAL A 228 2.08 -19.53 3.90
C VAL A 228 2.66 -20.57 4.86
N GLN A 229 2.16 -21.80 4.88
CA GLN A 229 2.70 -22.88 5.70
C GLN A 229 4.12 -23.24 5.29
N ALA A 230 4.45 -23.19 3.99
CA ALA A 230 5.79 -23.44 3.51
C ALA A 230 6.78 -22.37 4.01
N THR A 231 6.36 -21.10 4.17
CA THR A 231 7.20 -20.06 4.80
C THR A 231 7.54 -20.41 6.25
N ARG A 232 6.66 -21.10 6.98
CA ARG A 232 6.85 -21.48 8.39
C ARG A 232 7.70 -22.75 8.52
N LYS A 233 7.56 -23.70 7.59
CA LYS A 233 8.27 -25.00 7.60
C LYS A 233 9.76 -24.84 7.24
N ASN A 234 10.09 -24.03 6.27
CA ASN A 234 11.49 -23.78 5.85
C ASN A 234 12.36 -23.19 6.96
N ARG A 235 11.76 -22.55 7.98
CA ARG A 235 12.42 -22.13 9.20
C ARG A 235 13.16 -23.26 9.90
N LEU A 236 12.55 -24.47 9.95
CA LEU A 236 13.07 -25.61 10.71
C LEU A 236 14.23 -26.31 10.02
N SER A 237 14.27 -26.27 8.67
CA SER A 237 15.29 -26.98 7.89
C SER A 237 16.58 -26.17 7.66
N ALA A 238 16.53 -24.83 7.71
CA ALA A 238 17.66 -23.99 7.38
C ALA A 238 18.52 -23.58 8.57
N GLY A 239 18.15 -23.93 9.83
CA GLY A 239 18.84 -23.46 11.03
C GLY A 239 18.82 -21.93 11.18
N ALA A 240 18.10 -21.23 10.32
CA ALA A 240 18.08 -19.78 10.22
C ALA A 240 17.07 -19.19 11.20
N GLY A 241 17.48 -18.15 11.90
CA GLY A 241 16.69 -17.45 12.93
C GLY A 241 15.56 -16.58 12.37
N TRP A 242 14.81 -17.04 11.36
CA TRP A 242 13.70 -16.29 10.78
C TRP A 242 12.33 -16.92 11.09
N GLN A 243 11.29 -16.08 11.16
CA GLN A 243 9.92 -16.47 11.44
C GLN A 243 9.06 -16.32 10.18
N GLY A 244 8.24 -17.35 9.88
CA GLY A 244 7.33 -17.31 8.73
C GLY A 244 6.13 -16.40 8.95
N VAL A 245 5.38 -16.20 7.87
CA VAL A 245 4.25 -15.27 7.78
C VAL A 245 3.17 -15.54 8.83
N SER A 246 2.68 -14.49 9.49
CA SER A 246 1.63 -14.52 10.51
C SER A 246 0.25 -14.88 9.93
N PRO A 247 -0.76 -15.25 10.76
CA PRO A 247 -2.15 -15.38 10.29
C PRO A 247 -2.71 -14.07 9.70
N ARG A 248 -2.28 -12.90 10.19
CA ARG A 248 -2.63 -11.60 9.61
C ARG A 248 -2.10 -11.49 8.18
N GLY A 249 -0.87 -11.95 7.94
CA GLY A 249 -0.29 -12.00 6.60
C GLY A 249 -1.02 -12.95 5.65
N THR A 250 -1.61 -14.06 6.15
CA THR A 250 -2.48 -14.93 5.34
C THR A 250 -3.72 -14.18 4.85
N LEU A 251 -4.37 -13.40 5.73
CA LEU A 251 -5.53 -12.58 5.36
C LEU A 251 -5.13 -11.43 4.42
N ALA A 252 -3.98 -10.82 4.65
CA ALA A 252 -3.42 -9.80 3.75
C ALA A 252 -3.20 -10.38 2.34
N PHE A 253 -2.68 -11.61 2.24
CA PHE A 253 -2.43 -12.28 0.97
C PHE A 253 -3.73 -12.55 0.19
N LEU A 254 -4.77 -13.03 0.88
CA LEU A 254 -6.12 -13.16 0.31
C LEU A 254 -6.63 -11.82 -0.22
N ARG A 255 -6.60 -10.76 0.61
CA ARG A 255 -7.11 -9.43 0.25
C ARG A 255 -6.37 -8.83 -0.94
N ALA A 256 -5.05 -8.98 -0.98
CA ALA A 256 -4.23 -8.54 -2.08
C ALA A 256 -4.58 -9.24 -3.40
N ALA A 257 -4.77 -10.56 -3.37
CA ALA A 257 -5.18 -11.34 -4.54
C ALA A 257 -6.59 -10.94 -5.02
N GLN A 258 -7.54 -10.71 -4.11
CA GLN A 258 -8.87 -10.19 -4.46
C GLN A 258 -8.79 -8.82 -5.14
N GLY A 259 -7.99 -7.89 -4.57
CA GLY A 259 -7.78 -6.56 -5.15
C GLY A 259 -7.13 -6.64 -6.53
N TYR A 260 -6.14 -7.51 -6.71
CA TYR A 260 -5.46 -7.66 -7.99
C TYR A 260 -6.36 -8.28 -9.06
N ALA A 261 -7.19 -9.27 -8.71
CA ALA A 261 -8.20 -9.83 -9.62
C ALA A 261 -9.15 -8.75 -10.16
N LEU A 262 -9.57 -7.78 -9.31
CA LEU A 262 -10.37 -6.64 -9.77
C LEU A 262 -9.60 -5.71 -10.72
N VAL A 263 -8.30 -5.47 -10.47
CA VAL A 263 -7.45 -4.70 -11.38
C VAL A 263 -7.37 -5.38 -12.75
N GLU A 264 -7.35 -6.72 -12.77
CA GLU A 264 -7.42 -7.53 -13.99
C GLU A 264 -8.84 -7.63 -14.61
N GLY A 265 -9.79 -6.93 -14.03
CA GLY A 265 -11.17 -6.92 -14.55
C GLY A 265 -11.98 -8.18 -14.24
N ARG A 266 -11.63 -8.96 -13.21
CA ARG A 266 -12.29 -10.23 -12.88
C ARG A 266 -12.94 -10.16 -11.49
N ASP A 267 -14.05 -10.87 -11.33
CA ASP A 267 -14.77 -11.08 -10.08
C ASP A 267 -14.42 -12.43 -9.42
N TYR A 268 -13.34 -13.08 -9.87
CA TYR A 268 -12.78 -14.31 -9.32
C TYR A 268 -11.25 -14.29 -9.41
N ILE A 269 -10.60 -14.96 -8.46
CA ILE A 269 -9.14 -15.07 -8.38
C ILE A 269 -8.65 -16.20 -9.28
N VAL A 270 -7.48 -16.00 -9.89
CA VAL A 270 -6.71 -17.02 -10.60
C VAL A 270 -5.31 -17.18 -9.96
N PRO A 271 -4.58 -18.28 -10.22
CA PRO A 271 -3.25 -18.48 -9.65
C PRO A 271 -2.25 -17.36 -9.92
N GLU A 272 -2.35 -16.74 -11.07
CA GLU A 272 -1.47 -15.62 -11.49
C GLU A 272 -1.63 -14.40 -10.56
N ASP A 273 -2.84 -14.12 -10.07
CA ASP A 273 -3.06 -13.04 -9.11
C ASP A 273 -2.30 -13.29 -7.81
N ILE A 274 -2.37 -14.54 -7.32
CA ILE A 274 -1.66 -14.96 -6.10
C ILE A 274 -0.15 -14.81 -6.29
N LYS A 275 0.37 -15.26 -7.45
CA LYS A 275 1.80 -15.18 -7.76
C LYS A 275 2.29 -13.73 -7.83
N THR A 276 1.54 -12.86 -8.52
CA THR A 276 1.90 -11.45 -8.70
C THR A 276 1.99 -10.70 -7.37
N VAL A 277 1.05 -10.94 -6.45
CA VAL A 277 1.06 -10.23 -5.17
C VAL A 277 1.91 -10.91 -4.09
N ALA A 278 2.46 -12.11 -4.35
CA ALA A 278 3.17 -12.90 -3.34
C ALA A 278 4.40 -12.15 -2.78
N VAL A 279 5.29 -11.67 -3.64
CA VAL A 279 6.50 -10.94 -3.22
C VAL A 279 6.11 -9.65 -2.47
N PRO A 280 5.29 -8.74 -3.03
CA PRO A 280 4.87 -7.51 -2.34
C PRO A 280 4.20 -7.75 -0.98
N VAL A 281 3.48 -8.86 -0.81
CA VAL A 281 2.74 -9.15 0.43
C VAL A 281 3.58 -9.91 1.44
N LEU A 282 4.39 -10.88 1.01
CA LEU A 282 5.02 -11.83 1.93
C LEU A 282 6.43 -11.41 2.39
N CYS A 283 7.24 -10.76 1.54
CA CYS A 283 8.64 -10.48 1.86
C CYS A 283 8.82 -9.66 3.14
N HIS A 284 8.08 -8.57 3.30
CA HIS A 284 8.19 -7.71 4.48
C HIS A 284 7.58 -8.34 5.77
N ARG A 285 6.93 -9.52 5.65
CA ARG A 285 6.38 -10.31 6.76
C ARG A 285 7.26 -11.51 7.15
N LEU A 286 8.35 -11.73 6.43
CA LEU A 286 9.38 -12.71 6.82
C LEU A 286 10.33 -12.02 7.80
N ILE A 287 10.19 -12.41 9.08
CA ILE A 287 10.90 -11.81 10.22
C ILE A 287 12.24 -12.50 10.40
N GLY A 288 13.37 -11.79 10.45
CA GLY A 288 14.70 -12.33 10.72
C GLY A 288 15.83 -11.68 9.91
N GLU A 289 17.05 -12.20 10.09
CA GLU A 289 18.28 -11.67 9.51
C GLU A 289 18.46 -12.01 8.01
N LEU A 290 17.39 -11.94 7.22
CA LEU A 290 17.45 -12.14 5.77
C LEU A 290 17.50 -10.78 5.06
N GLU A 291 18.42 -10.64 4.11
CA GLU A 291 18.43 -9.52 3.18
C GLU A 291 17.20 -9.56 2.26
N GLU A 292 16.77 -8.42 1.73
CA GLU A 292 15.57 -8.33 0.90
C GLU A 292 15.62 -9.26 -0.32
N ALA A 293 16.75 -9.30 -1.01
CA ALA A 293 16.95 -10.19 -2.15
C ALA A 293 16.84 -11.70 -1.77
N GLN A 294 17.22 -12.06 -0.55
CA GLN A 294 17.07 -13.42 -0.04
C GLN A 294 15.61 -13.74 0.27
N LYS A 295 14.85 -12.78 0.82
CA LYS A 295 13.40 -12.92 1.05
C LYS A 295 12.64 -13.10 -0.26
N GLU A 296 12.97 -12.29 -1.27
CA GLU A 296 12.39 -12.42 -2.61
C GLU A 296 12.72 -13.77 -3.26
N SER A 297 13.97 -14.20 -3.19
CA SER A 297 14.41 -15.51 -3.70
C SER A 297 13.67 -16.66 -3.00
N LEU A 298 13.48 -16.55 -1.68
CA LEU A 298 12.73 -17.52 -0.90
C LEU A 298 11.27 -17.60 -1.35
N VAL A 299 10.58 -16.46 -1.45
CA VAL A 299 9.16 -16.42 -1.88
C VAL A 299 9.03 -16.99 -3.30
N ASN A 300 9.90 -16.60 -4.23
CA ASN A 300 9.90 -17.12 -5.60
C ASN A 300 10.20 -18.63 -5.64
N GLY A 301 11.11 -19.12 -4.80
CA GLY A 301 11.36 -20.54 -4.63
C GLY A 301 10.13 -21.32 -4.13
N LEU A 302 9.37 -20.75 -3.19
CA LEU A 302 8.13 -21.33 -2.70
C LEU A 302 7.04 -21.39 -3.77
N LEU A 303 6.87 -20.32 -4.55
CA LEU A 303 5.94 -20.28 -5.69
C LEU A 303 6.22 -21.37 -6.72
N ASN A 304 7.49 -21.74 -6.91
CA ASN A 304 7.91 -22.79 -7.84
C ASN A 304 7.79 -24.20 -7.23
N SER A 305 7.85 -24.34 -5.92
CA SER A 305 7.88 -25.64 -5.24
C SER A 305 6.49 -26.13 -4.80
N VAL A 306 5.54 -25.21 -4.56
CA VAL A 306 4.17 -25.58 -4.19
C VAL A 306 3.36 -25.86 -5.46
N GLU A 307 2.75 -27.05 -5.50
CA GLU A 307 1.97 -27.48 -6.64
C GLU A 307 0.82 -26.52 -6.94
N LEU A 308 0.72 -26.15 -8.22
CA LEU A 308 -0.28 -25.24 -8.72
C LEU A 308 -1.57 -26.02 -9.01
N PRO A 309 -2.71 -25.64 -8.44
CA PRO A 309 -3.98 -26.29 -8.79
C PRO A 309 -4.39 -25.94 -10.23
N THR A 310 -5.08 -26.88 -10.89
CA THR A 310 -5.48 -26.80 -12.31
C THR A 310 -6.99 -27.01 -12.43
N GLU A 311 -7.78 -26.03 -12.05
CA GLU A 311 -9.24 -26.10 -12.05
C GLU A 311 -9.88 -24.99 -12.90
N ASP A 312 -11.22 -25.04 -13.09
CA ASP A 312 -11.98 -23.94 -13.70
C ASP A 312 -12.38 -22.93 -12.61
N TRP A 313 -11.62 -21.87 -12.48
CA TRP A 313 -11.73 -20.85 -11.42
C TRP A 313 -13.03 -20.05 -11.41
N LYS A 314 -13.83 -20.11 -12.48
CA LYS A 314 -15.14 -19.43 -12.61
C LYS A 314 -16.26 -20.18 -11.90
N LYS A 315 -16.12 -21.47 -11.65
CA LYS A 315 -17.17 -22.28 -11.03
C LYS A 315 -17.24 -22.00 -9.54
N ARG A 316 -18.43 -21.56 -9.11
CA ARG A 316 -18.77 -21.38 -7.70
C ARG A 316 -19.29 -22.70 -7.10
#